data_f3986ae7b9af191593c3b903029f38e0
#
_entry.id   f3986ae7b9af191593c3b903029f38e0
#
_cell.length_a   1.000
_cell.length_b   1.000
_cell.length_c   1.000
_cell.angle_alpha   90.00
_cell.angle_beta   90.00
_cell.angle_gamma   90.00
#
_symmetry.space_group_name_H-M   'P 1'
#
loop_
_entity.id
_entity.type
_entity.pdbx_description
1 polymer ?
#
loop_
_entity_poly.entity_id
_entity_poly.type
_entity_poly.pdbx_seq_one_letter_code
_entity_poly.pdbx_strand_id
1 'polypeptide(L)'
;FFVFLFIGVFSLNSAQASFVPEVRPGPGVTAQKWLSDYHPPLKGTNFDTPIFFLDGAKNGATALLIGGTHPREIGPYTAAVVAIENAAVKEGRLIVIPALNASGYGISDLSTKIPRVHEIKGRSGARSLYYGDRRIALADWGKPDDKKFIHMSGFEIDDPEEARNINRNYPGRADGSWAEQVTFAVMELI
;
A
#
# COMPACT_ATOMS: atom_id res chain seq x y z
N PHE A 1 57.30 -3.51 -11.91
CA PHE A 1 55.93 -3.27 -12.44
C PHE A 1 54.93 -3.96 -11.51
N PHE A 2 54.26 -3.16 -10.70
CA PHE A 2 53.12 -3.62 -9.90
C PHE A 2 51.82 -3.26 -10.62
N VAL A 3 51.02 -4.26 -10.98
CA VAL A 3 49.68 -4.08 -11.56
C VAL A 3 48.69 -4.10 -10.40
N PHE A 4 48.07 -2.97 -10.10
CA PHE A 4 46.93 -2.89 -9.18
C PHE A 4 45.65 -3.26 -9.92
N LEU A 5 45.09 -4.39 -9.56
CA LEU A 5 43.77 -4.82 -10.06
C LEU A 5 42.70 -4.15 -9.19
N PHE A 6 42.00 -3.14 -9.72
CA PHE A 6 40.81 -2.58 -9.07
C PHE A 6 39.63 -3.52 -9.31
N ILE A 7 39.24 -4.29 -8.30
CA ILE A 7 37.98 -5.03 -8.31
C ILE A 7 36.90 -4.06 -7.89
N GLY A 8 36.17 -3.52 -8.86
CA GLY A 8 34.95 -2.75 -8.61
C GLY A 8 33.86 -3.67 -8.06
N VAL A 9 33.50 -3.52 -6.79
CA VAL A 9 32.32 -4.16 -6.21
C VAL A 9 31.10 -3.44 -6.75
N PHE A 10 30.47 -3.98 -7.78
CA PHE A 10 29.15 -3.56 -8.18
C PHE A 10 28.15 -4.11 -7.15
N SER A 11 27.68 -3.24 -6.25
CA SER A 11 26.50 -3.52 -5.47
C SER A 11 25.30 -3.61 -6.43
N LEU A 12 24.88 -4.83 -6.74
CA LEU A 12 23.58 -5.08 -7.35
C LEU A 12 22.52 -4.72 -6.30
N ASN A 13 22.03 -3.48 -6.34
CA ASN A 13 20.77 -3.14 -5.72
C ASN A 13 19.69 -3.94 -6.49
N SER A 14 19.34 -5.11 -5.97
CA SER A 14 18.12 -5.77 -6.40
C SER A 14 16.96 -4.87 -6.00
N ALA A 15 16.42 -4.12 -6.95
CA ALA A 15 15.14 -3.45 -6.76
C ALA A 15 14.15 -4.53 -6.35
N GLN A 16 13.75 -4.52 -5.08
CA GLN A 16 12.73 -5.42 -4.58
C GLN A 16 11.45 -5.08 -5.34
N ALA A 17 10.89 -6.07 -6.06
CA ALA A 17 9.67 -5.84 -6.81
C ALA A 17 8.58 -5.33 -5.86
N SER A 18 7.93 -4.23 -6.23
CA SER A 18 6.84 -3.67 -5.45
C SER A 18 5.74 -4.71 -5.26
N PHE A 19 5.16 -4.74 -4.06
CA PHE A 19 4.03 -5.62 -3.78
C PHE A 19 2.82 -5.22 -4.62
N VAL A 20 2.32 -6.15 -5.40
CA VAL A 20 1.04 -5.98 -6.12
C VAL A 20 0.07 -7.02 -5.56
N PRO A 21 -1.09 -6.59 -5.04
CA PRO A 21 -2.08 -7.52 -4.51
C PRO A 21 -2.61 -8.45 -5.61
N GLU A 22 -2.74 -9.75 -5.31
CA GLU A 22 -3.42 -10.68 -6.21
C GLU A 22 -4.93 -10.42 -6.16
N VAL A 23 -5.42 -9.74 -7.19
CA VAL A 23 -6.84 -9.43 -7.38
C VAL A 23 -7.29 -9.98 -8.74
N ARG A 24 -8.48 -10.57 -8.78
CA ARG A 24 -9.13 -11.05 -10.02
C ARG A 24 -10.34 -10.17 -10.28
N PRO A 25 -10.19 -9.04 -11.01
CA PRO A 25 -11.27 -8.09 -11.19
C PRO A 25 -12.55 -8.75 -11.71
N GLY A 26 -13.63 -8.57 -10.96
CA GLY A 26 -14.94 -9.07 -11.34
C GLY A 26 -15.62 -8.20 -12.41
N PRO A 27 -16.79 -8.63 -12.93
CA PRO A 27 -17.49 -7.92 -14.00
C PRO A 27 -18.01 -6.54 -13.60
N GLY A 28 -18.03 -6.21 -12.31
CA GLY A 28 -18.42 -4.88 -11.82
C GLY A 28 -17.30 -3.83 -11.89
N VAL A 29 -16.06 -4.23 -12.18
CA VAL A 29 -14.94 -3.30 -12.31
C VAL A 29 -15.03 -2.59 -13.64
N THR A 30 -15.13 -1.27 -13.63
CA THR A 30 -15.25 -0.41 -14.81
C THR A 30 -13.92 0.22 -15.23
N ALA A 31 -12.99 0.42 -14.27
CA ALA A 31 -11.66 0.95 -14.55
C ALA A 31 -10.67 0.52 -13.48
N GLN A 32 -9.37 0.55 -13.84
CA GLN A 32 -8.26 0.42 -12.93
C GLN A 32 -7.28 1.57 -13.18
N LYS A 33 -6.78 2.15 -12.09
CA LYS A 33 -5.72 3.16 -12.07
C LYS A 33 -4.67 2.79 -11.03
N TRP A 34 -3.66 3.63 -10.90
CA TRP A 34 -2.63 3.54 -9.87
C TRP A 34 -2.69 4.77 -8.96
N LEU A 35 -2.21 4.62 -7.74
CA LEU A 35 -2.15 5.75 -6.81
C LEU A 35 -1.23 6.87 -7.36
N SER A 36 -0.22 6.50 -8.13
CA SER A 36 0.66 7.42 -8.84
C SER A 36 -0.04 8.25 -9.93
N ASP A 37 -1.24 7.89 -10.38
CA ASP A 37 -2.03 8.74 -11.28
C ASP A 37 -2.54 10.00 -10.58
N TYR A 38 -2.57 10.00 -9.24
CA TYR A 38 -2.99 11.11 -8.39
C TYR A 38 -1.81 11.83 -7.73
N HIS A 39 -0.67 11.15 -7.60
CA HIS A 39 0.58 11.74 -7.13
C HIS A 39 1.78 11.09 -7.84
N PRO A 40 2.23 11.65 -8.97
CA PRO A 40 3.25 11.07 -9.85
C PRO A 40 4.55 10.61 -9.18
N PRO A 41 5.05 11.26 -8.09
CA PRO A 41 6.25 10.80 -7.40
C PRO A 41 6.18 9.36 -6.84
N LEU A 42 4.99 8.79 -6.67
CA LEU A 42 4.82 7.40 -6.22
C LEU A 42 5.14 6.37 -7.30
N LYS A 43 5.16 6.78 -8.58
CA LYS A 43 5.32 5.88 -9.73
C LYS A 43 6.64 5.11 -9.67
N GLY A 44 6.54 3.78 -9.75
CA GLY A 44 7.70 2.89 -9.72
C GLY A 44 8.34 2.73 -8.35
N THR A 45 7.72 3.23 -7.29
CA THR A 45 8.12 3.00 -5.90
C THR A 45 7.33 1.86 -5.27
N ASN A 46 7.77 1.39 -4.09
CA ASN A 46 7.02 0.42 -3.28
C ASN A 46 5.76 1.03 -2.61
N PHE A 47 5.43 2.28 -2.93
CA PHE A 47 4.23 2.98 -2.43
C PHE A 47 3.12 3.06 -3.46
N ASP A 48 3.41 2.70 -4.73
CA ASP A 48 2.39 2.68 -5.77
C ASP A 48 1.50 1.44 -5.64
N THR A 49 0.19 1.64 -5.69
CA THR A 49 -0.79 0.56 -5.51
C THR A 49 -1.96 0.71 -6.49
N PRO A 50 -2.56 -0.38 -6.97
CA PRO A 50 -3.70 -0.30 -7.87
C PRO A 50 -4.96 0.18 -7.15
N ILE A 51 -5.77 0.93 -7.88
CA ILE A 51 -7.08 1.45 -7.50
C ILE A 51 -8.11 0.92 -8.49
N PHE A 52 -9.22 0.39 -7.98
CA PHE A 52 -10.30 -0.16 -8.79
C PHE A 52 -11.56 0.69 -8.66
N PHE A 53 -12.23 0.92 -9.78
CA PHE A 53 -13.47 1.69 -9.87
C PHE A 53 -14.59 0.76 -10.28
N LEU A 54 -15.71 0.86 -9.59
CA LEU A 54 -16.94 0.14 -9.88
C LEU A 54 -18.06 1.19 -10.01
N ASP A 55 -18.45 1.48 -11.24
CA ASP A 55 -19.48 2.48 -11.54
C ASP A 55 -20.84 1.82 -11.71
N GLY A 56 -21.85 2.38 -11.07
CA GLY A 56 -23.24 2.00 -11.27
C GLY A 56 -23.80 2.57 -12.58
N ALA A 57 -24.89 1.95 -13.06
CA ALA A 57 -25.59 2.42 -14.26
C ALA A 57 -26.29 3.77 -14.09
N LYS A 58 -26.47 4.23 -12.86
CA LYS A 58 -27.08 5.50 -12.49
C LYS A 58 -26.12 6.35 -11.72
N ASN A 59 -26.22 7.68 -11.89
CA ASN A 59 -25.47 8.64 -11.08
C ASN A 59 -25.92 8.55 -9.61
N GLY A 60 -24.96 8.72 -8.70
CA GLY A 60 -25.22 8.68 -7.26
C GLY A 60 -23.96 9.04 -6.47
N ALA A 61 -23.96 8.72 -5.18
CA ALA A 61 -22.84 9.02 -4.29
C ALA A 61 -21.59 8.17 -4.62
N THR A 62 -20.43 8.68 -4.24
CA THR A 62 -19.15 7.94 -4.28
C THR A 62 -18.81 7.43 -2.90
N ALA A 63 -18.43 6.17 -2.80
CA ALA A 63 -17.86 5.55 -1.61
C ALA A 63 -16.41 5.13 -1.87
N LEU A 64 -15.53 5.28 -0.88
CA LEU A 64 -14.15 4.81 -0.91
C LEU A 64 -13.97 3.70 0.13
N LEU A 65 -13.50 2.53 -0.34
CA LEU A 65 -13.10 1.40 0.50
C LEU A 65 -11.57 1.25 0.44
N ILE A 66 -10.93 1.41 1.58
CA ILE A 66 -9.48 1.23 1.71
C ILE A 66 -9.20 -0.04 2.51
N GLY A 67 -8.52 -1.00 1.87
CA GLY A 67 -7.93 -2.16 2.51
C GLY A 67 -6.42 -1.99 2.71
N GLY A 68 -5.85 -2.82 3.59
CA GLY A 68 -4.40 -2.94 3.73
C GLY A 68 -3.65 -1.67 4.15
N THR A 69 -4.31 -0.74 4.86
CA THR A 69 -3.62 0.37 5.53
C THR A 69 -2.61 -0.17 6.55
N HIS A 70 -3.01 -1.22 7.24
CA HIS A 70 -2.14 -2.02 8.09
C HIS A 70 -2.09 -3.45 7.54
N PRO A 71 -1.06 -3.83 6.81
CA PRO A 71 -0.92 -5.18 6.24
C PRO A 71 -1.03 -6.33 7.23
N ARG A 72 -0.84 -6.08 8.52
CA ARG A 72 -1.03 -7.07 9.59
C ARG A 72 -2.51 -7.42 9.82
N GLU A 73 -3.42 -6.56 9.40
CA GLU A 73 -4.87 -6.72 9.56
C GLU A 73 -5.47 -7.33 8.29
N ILE A 74 -5.67 -8.66 8.27
CA ILE A 74 -6.13 -9.37 7.06
C ILE A 74 -7.55 -8.98 6.66
N GLY A 75 -8.43 -8.70 7.61
CA GLY A 75 -9.84 -8.44 7.36
C GLY A 75 -10.09 -7.35 6.32
N PRO A 76 -9.57 -6.12 6.49
CA PRO A 76 -9.75 -5.03 5.53
C PRO A 76 -9.20 -5.33 4.14
N TYR A 77 -8.01 -5.96 4.03
CA TYR A 77 -7.45 -6.40 2.76
C TYR A 77 -8.37 -7.40 2.05
N THR A 78 -8.80 -8.44 2.78
CA THR A 78 -9.69 -9.46 2.24
C THR A 78 -11.02 -8.87 1.80
N ALA A 79 -11.62 -7.98 2.61
CA ALA A 79 -12.89 -7.32 2.27
C ALA A 79 -12.77 -6.50 0.98
N ALA A 80 -11.67 -5.76 0.80
CA ALA A 80 -11.42 -5.00 -0.41
C ALA A 80 -11.26 -5.90 -1.64
N VAL A 81 -10.48 -6.99 -1.53
CA VAL A 81 -10.33 -7.98 -2.61
C VAL A 81 -11.68 -8.59 -2.99
N VAL A 82 -12.46 -9.04 -2.00
CA VAL A 82 -13.80 -9.62 -2.23
C VAL A 82 -14.74 -8.60 -2.89
N ALA A 83 -14.69 -7.33 -2.49
CA ALA A 83 -15.50 -6.28 -3.11
C ALA A 83 -15.12 -6.08 -4.59
N ILE A 84 -13.83 -5.99 -4.93
CA ILE A 84 -13.38 -5.84 -6.32
C ILE A 84 -13.84 -7.02 -7.18
N GLU A 85 -13.78 -8.23 -6.63
CA GLU A 85 -14.05 -9.46 -7.39
C GLU A 85 -15.54 -9.76 -7.55
N ASN A 86 -16.40 -9.27 -6.66
CA ASN A 86 -17.79 -9.71 -6.61
C ASN A 86 -18.82 -8.58 -6.55
N ALA A 87 -18.44 -7.36 -6.21
CA ALA A 87 -19.44 -6.30 -6.07
C ALA A 87 -19.98 -5.84 -7.43
N ALA A 88 -21.28 -5.53 -7.43
CA ALA A 88 -21.97 -4.89 -8.54
C ALA A 88 -22.69 -3.64 -8.01
N VAL A 89 -22.19 -2.47 -8.39
CA VAL A 89 -22.74 -1.17 -8.00
C VAL A 89 -23.93 -0.87 -8.91
N LYS A 90 -25.09 -0.59 -8.33
CA LYS A 90 -26.32 -0.24 -9.09
C LYS A 90 -26.41 1.25 -9.38
N GLU A 91 -25.95 2.07 -8.42
CA GLU A 91 -26.04 3.53 -8.47
C GLU A 91 -24.82 4.14 -7.76
N GLY A 92 -24.27 5.23 -8.32
CA GLY A 92 -23.08 5.89 -7.82
C GLY A 92 -21.80 5.15 -8.18
N ARG A 93 -20.78 5.30 -7.35
CA ARG A 93 -19.43 4.75 -7.57
C ARG A 93 -18.87 4.14 -6.29
N LEU A 94 -18.23 2.99 -6.41
CA LEU A 94 -17.34 2.45 -5.39
C LEU A 94 -15.90 2.49 -5.89
N ILE A 95 -15.03 3.17 -5.15
CA ILE A 95 -13.58 3.18 -5.36
C ILE A 95 -12.97 2.22 -4.34
N VAL A 96 -12.08 1.33 -4.77
CA VAL A 96 -11.45 0.34 -3.88
C VAL A 96 -9.94 0.36 -4.03
N ILE A 97 -9.24 0.60 -2.93
CA ILE A 97 -7.79 0.42 -2.80
C ILE A 97 -7.56 -0.84 -1.96
N PRO A 98 -7.12 -1.97 -2.52
CA PRO A 98 -7.02 -3.21 -1.76
C PRO A 98 -5.85 -3.24 -0.77
N ALA A 99 -4.74 -2.57 -1.08
CA ALA A 99 -3.50 -2.62 -0.29
C ALA A 99 -2.82 -1.25 -0.26
N LEU A 100 -3.34 -0.33 0.56
CA LEU A 100 -2.81 1.05 0.60
C LEU A 100 -1.35 1.10 1.03
N ASN A 101 -0.94 0.31 2.03
CA ASN A 101 0.45 0.22 2.46
C ASN A 101 1.19 -0.91 1.71
N ALA A 102 1.39 -0.74 0.41
CA ALA A 102 2.07 -1.73 -0.42
C ALA A 102 3.48 -2.05 0.10
N SER A 103 4.22 -1.05 0.58
CA SER A 103 5.54 -1.20 1.21
C SER A 103 5.50 -2.15 2.42
N GLY A 104 4.50 -2.01 3.29
CA GLY A 104 4.35 -2.85 4.47
C GLY A 104 4.13 -4.33 4.16
N TYR A 105 3.57 -4.68 2.99
CA TYR A 105 3.47 -6.07 2.52
C TYR A 105 4.80 -6.64 2.04
N GLY A 106 5.75 -5.79 1.67
CA GLY A 106 7.10 -6.20 1.27
C GLY A 106 7.96 -6.71 2.41
N ILE A 107 7.58 -6.48 3.66
CA ILE A 107 8.37 -6.85 4.84
C ILE A 107 8.28 -8.36 5.08
N SER A 108 9.42 -9.02 5.04
CA SER A 108 9.60 -10.35 5.61
C SER A 108 10.20 -10.21 7.01
N ASP A 109 9.38 -9.99 8.02
CA ASP A 109 9.86 -10.07 9.39
C ASP A 109 9.87 -11.53 9.86
N LEU A 110 11.01 -12.17 9.70
CA LEU A 110 11.27 -13.52 10.18
C LEU A 110 11.23 -13.58 11.72
N SER A 111 11.33 -12.44 12.41
CA SER A 111 11.34 -12.38 13.87
C SER A 111 9.97 -12.67 14.49
N THR A 112 8.89 -12.34 13.78
CA THR A 112 7.52 -12.46 14.31
C THR A 112 6.93 -13.86 14.15
N LYS A 113 7.58 -14.79 13.45
CA LYS A 113 7.04 -16.12 13.09
C LYS A 113 5.67 -16.09 12.40
N ILE A 114 5.23 -14.93 11.92
CA ILE A 114 3.99 -14.76 11.16
C ILE A 114 4.27 -15.15 9.72
N PRO A 115 3.53 -16.11 9.14
CA PRO A 115 3.72 -16.47 7.74
C PRO A 115 3.38 -15.27 6.84
N ARG A 116 4.23 -14.99 5.85
CA ARG A 116 3.95 -13.90 4.87
C ARG A 116 2.68 -14.13 4.07
N VAL A 117 2.30 -15.38 3.94
CA VAL A 117 1.16 -15.81 3.13
C VAL A 117 0.22 -16.60 3.99
N HIS A 118 -1.05 -16.25 3.90
CA HIS A 118 -2.16 -16.95 4.53
C HIS A 118 -3.03 -17.57 3.43
N GLU A 119 -3.17 -18.88 3.44
CA GLU A 119 -3.97 -19.58 2.45
C GLU A 119 -5.41 -19.75 2.94
N ILE A 120 -6.35 -19.26 2.14
CA ILE A 120 -7.78 -19.47 2.38
C ILE A 120 -8.32 -20.41 1.32
N LYS A 121 -8.95 -21.50 1.76
CA LYS A 121 -9.66 -22.44 0.88
C LYS A 121 -11.12 -22.06 0.78
N GLY A 122 -11.55 -21.61 -0.38
CA GLY A 122 -12.94 -21.28 -0.69
C GLY A 122 -13.54 -22.21 -1.75
N ARG A 123 -14.80 -21.97 -2.13
CA ARG A 123 -15.47 -22.75 -3.20
C ARG A 123 -14.78 -22.64 -4.55
N SER A 124 -14.13 -21.51 -4.83
CA SER A 124 -13.40 -21.23 -6.06
C SER A 124 -11.92 -21.66 -6.03
N GLY A 125 -11.52 -22.45 -5.04
CA GLY A 125 -10.14 -22.92 -4.86
C GLY A 125 -9.39 -22.21 -3.74
N ALA A 126 -8.10 -22.50 -3.63
CA ALA A 126 -7.22 -21.85 -2.67
C ALA A 126 -6.80 -20.47 -3.15
N ARG A 127 -6.70 -19.52 -2.22
CA ARG A 127 -6.21 -18.16 -2.43
C ARG A 127 -5.13 -17.85 -1.41
N SER A 128 -4.04 -17.30 -1.89
CA SER A 128 -2.99 -16.78 -1.04
C SER A 128 -3.26 -15.32 -0.71
N LEU A 129 -3.44 -15.02 0.56
CA LEU A 129 -3.52 -13.66 1.06
C LEU A 129 -2.22 -13.31 1.77
N TYR A 130 -1.83 -12.06 1.68
CA TYR A 130 -0.54 -11.62 2.21
C TYR A 130 -0.69 -10.93 3.55
N TYR A 131 0.29 -11.19 4.41
CA TYR A 131 0.55 -10.44 5.61
C TYR A 131 1.70 -9.47 5.40
N GLY A 132 1.76 -8.45 6.21
CA GLY A 132 2.88 -7.55 6.28
C GLY A 132 2.97 -6.87 7.63
N ASP A 133 3.74 -5.83 7.73
CA ASP A 133 3.80 -5.02 8.92
C ASP A 133 2.73 -3.92 8.91
N ARG A 134 2.44 -3.39 10.08
CA ARG A 134 1.56 -2.23 10.27
C ARG A 134 2.12 -0.98 9.60
N ARG A 135 3.43 -0.86 9.58
CA ARG A 135 4.17 0.32 9.16
C ARG A 135 4.77 0.15 7.76
N ILE A 136 5.14 1.24 7.15
CA ILE A 136 6.02 1.26 5.97
C ILE A 136 7.33 0.53 6.32
N ALA A 137 7.85 -0.25 5.38
CA ALA A 137 9.14 -0.93 5.53
C ALA A 137 10.26 0.08 5.80
N LEU A 138 11.11 -0.19 6.78
CA LEU A 138 12.22 0.70 7.12
C LEU A 138 13.19 0.89 5.94
N ALA A 139 13.36 -0.16 5.12
CA ALA A 139 14.16 -0.10 3.91
C ALA A 139 13.61 0.90 2.87
N ASP A 140 12.29 1.01 2.76
CA ASP A 140 11.62 1.95 1.86
C ASP A 140 11.52 3.35 2.47
N TRP A 141 11.49 3.43 3.81
CA TRP A 141 11.48 4.70 4.52
C TRP A 141 12.76 5.51 4.28
N GLY A 142 13.89 4.83 4.11
CA GLY A 142 15.17 5.39 3.65
C GLY A 142 15.93 6.22 4.69
N LYS A 143 15.46 6.28 5.93
CA LYS A 143 16.14 6.95 7.05
C LYS A 143 15.80 6.26 8.38
N PRO A 144 16.59 6.47 9.44
CA PRO A 144 16.20 6.08 10.80
C PRO A 144 14.93 6.80 11.23
N ASP A 145 14.18 6.19 12.14
CA ASP A 145 13.07 6.86 12.80
C ASP A 145 13.61 8.04 13.67
N ASP A 146 12.85 9.12 13.70
CA ASP A 146 13.13 10.25 14.59
C ASP A 146 12.88 9.83 16.06
N LYS A 147 13.17 10.69 17.03
CA LYS A 147 12.93 10.39 18.45
C LYS A 147 11.44 10.28 18.80
N LYS A 148 10.59 11.00 18.08
CA LYS A 148 9.14 11.00 18.21
C LYS A 148 8.50 11.35 16.86
N PHE A 149 7.25 10.99 16.70
CA PHE A 149 6.45 11.42 15.56
C PHE A 149 5.82 12.78 15.83
N ILE A 150 5.99 13.71 14.88
CA ILE A 150 5.32 15.02 14.90
C ILE A 150 4.43 15.11 13.65
N HIS A 151 3.13 15.12 13.86
CA HIS A 151 2.16 15.32 12.79
C HIS A 151 2.20 16.75 12.26
N MET A 152 1.86 16.96 11.00
CA MET A 152 1.84 18.29 10.36
C MET A 152 0.97 19.33 11.09
N SER A 153 -0.02 18.89 11.88
CA SER A 153 -0.83 19.78 12.72
C SER A 153 -0.20 20.13 14.08
N GLY A 154 1.04 19.68 14.33
CA GLY A 154 1.72 19.90 15.61
C GLY A 154 1.39 18.88 16.70
N PHE A 155 0.55 17.89 16.42
CA PHE A 155 0.30 16.79 17.33
C PHE A 155 1.51 15.85 17.41
N GLU A 156 1.90 15.44 18.63
CA GLU A 156 3.08 14.63 18.90
C GLU A 156 2.72 13.27 19.50
N ILE A 157 3.46 12.23 19.11
CA ILE A 157 3.41 10.90 19.71
C ILE A 157 4.83 10.47 20.06
N ASP A 158 5.03 9.98 21.29
CA ASP A 158 6.33 9.49 21.79
C ASP A 158 6.73 8.11 21.22
N ASP A 159 6.05 7.65 20.18
CA ASP A 159 6.43 6.47 19.38
C ASP A 159 6.92 6.96 18.01
N PRO A 160 8.26 6.98 17.77
CA PRO A 160 8.81 7.45 16.50
C PRO A 160 8.39 6.61 15.30
N GLU A 161 8.08 5.34 15.49
CA GLU A 161 7.65 4.46 14.41
C GLU A 161 6.26 4.83 13.85
N GLU A 162 5.48 5.64 14.57
CA GLU A 162 4.19 6.15 14.07
C GLU A 162 4.36 7.11 12.88
N ALA A 163 5.56 7.66 12.64
CA ALA A 163 5.85 8.36 11.40
C ALA A 163 5.66 7.49 10.16
N ARG A 164 5.93 6.19 10.27
CA ARG A 164 5.78 5.18 9.21
C ARG A 164 4.38 4.56 9.16
N ASN A 165 3.47 4.97 10.04
CA ASN A 165 2.10 4.51 10.07
C ASN A 165 1.22 5.41 9.20
N ILE A 166 0.81 4.94 8.02
CA ILE A 166 -0.01 5.70 7.06
C ILE A 166 -1.24 6.31 7.74
N ASN A 167 -1.88 5.57 8.64
CA ASN A 167 -3.06 6.00 9.39
C ASN A 167 -2.80 7.18 10.38
N ARG A 168 -1.58 7.68 10.48
CA ARG A 168 -1.23 8.86 11.29
C ARG A 168 -0.88 10.07 10.44
N ASN A 169 -0.88 9.95 9.12
CA ASN A 169 -0.32 10.95 8.23
C ASN A 169 -1.36 11.67 7.36
N TYR A 170 -2.66 11.49 7.59
CA TYR A 170 -3.69 12.25 6.90
C TYR A 170 -3.78 13.69 7.41
N PRO A 171 -4.08 14.69 6.53
CA PRO A 171 -4.39 14.56 5.11
C PRO A 171 -3.17 14.37 4.20
N GLY A 172 -1.95 14.45 4.69
CA GLY A 172 -0.74 14.31 3.92
C GLY A 172 -0.22 15.62 3.30
N ARG A 173 0.96 15.53 2.67
CA ARG A 173 1.61 16.62 1.93
C ARG A 173 2.31 16.06 0.70
N ALA A 174 2.25 16.80 -0.40
CA ALA A 174 2.88 16.39 -1.67
C ALA A 174 4.42 16.27 -1.58
N ASP A 175 5.04 17.08 -0.73
CA ASP A 175 6.49 17.17 -0.50
C ASP A 175 6.93 16.56 0.85
N GLY A 176 6.03 15.84 1.50
CA GLY A 176 6.25 15.24 2.81
C GLY A 176 7.02 13.92 2.78
N SER A 177 6.98 13.23 3.92
CA SER A 177 7.46 11.85 4.03
C SER A 177 6.65 10.92 3.10
N TRP A 178 7.16 9.71 2.84
CA TRP A 178 6.42 8.75 2.02
C TRP A 178 5.01 8.44 2.54
N ALA A 179 4.83 8.38 3.88
CA ALA A 179 3.51 8.19 4.47
C ALA A 179 2.59 9.38 4.19
N GLU A 180 3.10 10.61 4.27
CA GLU A 180 2.34 11.82 3.94
C GLU A 180 2.03 11.91 2.43
N GLN A 181 2.96 11.50 1.56
CA GLN A 181 2.71 11.49 0.11
C GLN A 181 1.63 10.46 -0.29
N VAL A 182 1.63 9.27 0.33
CA VAL A 182 0.58 8.26 0.12
C VAL A 182 -0.78 8.79 0.54
N THR A 183 -0.87 9.40 1.74
CA THR A 183 -2.14 9.96 2.22
C THR A 183 -2.58 11.18 1.40
N PHE A 184 -1.65 12.03 0.97
CA PHE A 184 -1.92 13.11 0.03
C PHE A 184 -2.53 12.59 -1.27
N ALA A 185 -1.96 11.54 -1.88
CA ALA A 185 -2.49 10.94 -3.10
C ALA A 185 -3.93 10.37 -2.91
N VAL A 186 -4.24 9.84 -1.73
CA VAL A 186 -5.62 9.43 -1.39
C VAL A 186 -6.55 10.64 -1.31
N MET A 187 -6.10 11.76 -0.75
CA MET A 187 -6.90 12.99 -0.71
C MET A 187 -7.15 13.59 -2.10
N GLU A 188 -6.18 13.50 -3.02
CA GLU A 188 -6.33 13.92 -4.42
C GLU A 188 -7.27 13.00 -5.23
N LEU A 189 -7.47 11.76 -4.79
CA LEU A 189 -8.40 10.79 -5.39
C LEU A 189 -9.87 11.13 -5.08
N ILE A 190 -10.16 11.75 -3.92
CA ILE A 190 -11.52 11.99 -3.41
C ILE A 190 -12.09 13.30 -3.95
#